data_cb9e5daca2bd7afd0b170f1bb0db9ce9
#
_entry.id   cb9e5daca2bd7afd0b170f1bb0db9ce9
#
_cell.length_a   1.000
_cell.length_b   1.000
_cell.length_c   1.000
_cell.angle_alpha   90.00
_cell.angle_beta   90.00
_cell.angle_gamma   90.00
#
_symmetry.space_group_name_H-M   'P 1'
#
loop_
_entity.id
_entity.type
_entity.pdbx_description
1 polymer ?
#
loop_
_entity_poly.entity_id
_entity_poly.type
_entity_poly.pdbx_seq_one_letter_code
_entity_poly.pdbx_strand_id
1 'polypeptide(L)'
;RLWQAPKECDARVARVLDAEANELLIRKQSKTEPANYWLHSTKQTTEDIALTHLTDPLPWYRDIRKEIVRYNRSDGLELSGTLYLPPNHDIEKDGPLPTLLWVYPEEHKSRETASQVTRTENTFTRPTRTSAMFLLTQGYALLSGASMPIIGEGEAEPNDTYLEQLIDSAEAAVEYLVGRGVSERDRIAIGGHSYGAFTTANLLA
;
A
#
# COMPACT_ATOMS: atom_id res chain seq x y z
N ARG A 1 29.44 1.47 1.29
CA ARG A 1 28.15 1.09 0.68
C ARG A 1 28.41 0.57 -0.71
N LEU A 2 28.04 -0.68 -0.99
CA LEU A 2 28.34 -1.33 -2.27
C LEU A 2 27.30 -0.99 -3.36
N TRP A 3 26.05 -0.74 -2.98
CA TRP A 3 24.96 -0.44 -3.90
C TRP A 3 23.87 0.40 -3.22
N GLN A 4 23.11 1.15 -4.02
CA GLN A 4 21.95 1.92 -3.58
C GLN A 4 20.85 1.86 -4.64
N ALA A 5 19.60 1.64 -4.20
CA ALA A 5 18.44 1.69 -5.07
C ALA A 5 18.27 3.09 -5.70
N PRO A 6 17.94 3.18 -6.99
CA PRO A 6 17.52 4.43 -7.61
C PRO A 6 16.27 4.97 -6.92
N LYS A 7 16.11 6.31 -6.85
CA LYS A 7 15.01 6.95 -6.11
C LYS A 7 13.64 6.68 -6.73
N GLU A 8 13.57 6.55 -8.04
CA GLU A 8 12.34 6.35 -8.81
C GLU A 8 11.90 4.89 -8.89
N CYS A 9 12.67 3.99 -8.28
CA CYS A 9 12.42 2.55 -8.32
C CYS A 9 12.26 1.97 -6.92
N ASP A 10 11.45 0.92 -6.83
CA ASP A 10 11.52 -0.05 -5.75
C ASP A 10 12.50 -1.15 -6.20
N ALA A 11 13.70 -1.12 -5.62
CA ALA A 11 14.76 -2.03 -6.01
C ALA A 11 15.49 -2.60 -4.79
N ARG A 12 15.87 -3.88 -4.88
CA ARG A 12 16.55 -4.61 -3.81
C ARG A 12 17.56 -5.61 -4.35
N VAL A 13 18.59 -5.89 -3.57
CA VAL A 13 19.47 -7.03 -3.81
C VAL A 13 18.66 -8.31 -3.56
N ALA A 14 18.41 -9.07 -4.62
CA ALA A 14 17.74 -10.37 -4.52
C ALA A 14 18.73 -11.46 -4.11
N ARG A 15 19.99 -11.38 -4.58
CA ARG A 15 21.05 -12.32 -4.24
C ARG A 15 22.42 -11.70 -4.45
N VAL A 16 23.39 -12.05 -3.60
CA VAL A 16 24.82 -11.87 -3.81
C VAL A 16 25.32 -13.10 -4.55
N LEU A 17 26.01 -12.93 -5.69
CA LEU A 17 26.34 -14.01 -6.59
C LEU A 17 27.74 -14.59 -6.38
N ASP A 18 28.65 -13.84 -5.75
CA ASP A 18 30.00 -14.28 -5.42
C ASP A 18 30.40 -13.88 -3.99
N ALA A 19 31.44 -14.55 -3.45
CA ALA A 19 31.86 -14.39 -2.06
C ALA A 19 32.38 -12.98 -1.73
N GLU A 20 32.93 -12.26 -2.72
CA GLU A 20 33.45 -10.91 -2.58
C GLU A 20 32.39 -9.83 -2.82
N ALA A 21 31.15 -10.23 -3.09
CA ALA A 21 30.03 -9.35 -3.44
C ALA A 21 30.33 -8.40 -4.64
N ASN A 22 31.06 -8.91 -5.63
CA ASN A 22 31.36 -8.17 -6.85
C ASN A 22 30.20 -8.15 -7.84
N GLU A 23 29.35 -9.19 -7.77
CA GLU A 23 28.18 -9.35 -8.63
C GLU A 23 26.92 -9.52 -7.76
N LEU A 24 25.92 -8.71 -8.06
CA LEU A 24 24.65 -8.69 -7.37
C LEU A 24 23.50 -8.97 -8.36
N LEU A 25 22.59 -9.84 -7.98
CA LEU A 25 21.29 -9.95 -8.64
C LEU A 25 20.36 -8.92 -8.03
N ILE A 26 19.98 -7.93 -8.83
CA ILE A 26 19.07 -6.87 -8.43
C ILE A 26 17.67 -7.16 -8.97
N ARG A 27 16.64 -7.08 -8.11
CA ARG A 27 15.24 -7.00 -8.53
C ARG A 27 14.80 -5.54 -8.49
N LYS A 28 14.29 -5.04 -9.60
CA LYS A 28 13.89 -3.63 -9.76
C LYS A 28 12.51 -3.55 -10.41
N GLN A 29 11.68 -2.62 -9.92
CA GLN A 29 10.38 -2.25 -10.49
C GLN A 29 10.14 -0.75 -10.30
N SER A 30 9.16 -0.21 -11.02
CA SER A 30 8.70 1.16 -10.84
C SER A 30 7.17 1.23 -10.85
N LYS A 31 6.58 2.43 -10.78
CA LYS A 31 5.12 2.62 -10.93
C LYS A 31 4.60 2.06 -12.26
N THR A 32 5.40 2.14 -13.31
CA THR A 32 5.01 1.81 -14.70
C THR A 32 5.68 0.56 -15.26
N GLU A 33 6.71 0.04 -14.59
CA GLU A 33 7.46 -1.12 -15.07
C GLU A 33 7.37 -2.28 -14.08
N PRO A 34 6.97 -3.48 -14.53
CA PRO A 34 6.92 -4.65 -13.68
C PRO A 34 8.33 -5.06 -13.19
N ALA A 35 8.34 -5.83 -12.13
CA ALA A 35 9.59 -6.31 -11.55
C ALA A 35 10.39 -7.16 -12.54
N ASN A 36 11.60 -6.73 -12.83
CA ASN A 36 12.58 -7.45 -13.61
C ASN A 36 13.86 -7.66 -12.81
N TYR A 37 14.80 -8.45 -13.36
CA TYR A 37 16.07 -8.76 -12.73
C TYR A 37 17.23 -8.26 -13.58
N TRP A 38 18.25 -7.76 -12.90
CA TRP A 38 19.50 -7.23 -13.49
C TRP A 38 20.70 -7.82 -12.78
N LEU A 39 21.77 -7.99 -13.55
CA LEU A 39 23.11 -8.21 -13.02
C LEU A 39 23.80 -6.85 -12.81
N HIS A 40 24.24 -6.58 -11.60
CA HIS A 40 24.98 -5.39 -11.21
C HIS A 40 26.39 -5.75 -10.80
N SER A 41 27.40 -5.06 -11.35
CA SER A 41 28.79 -5.17 -10.91
C SER A 41 29.15 -4.05 -9.94
N THR A 42 29.62 -4.41 -8.76
CA THR A 42 30.08 -3.43 -7.75
C THR A 42 31.49 -2.90 -8.04
N LYS A 43 32.24 -3.54 -8.96
CA LYS A 43 33.59 -3.15 -9.37
C LYS A 43 33.62 -2.26 -10.60
N GLN A 44 32.60 -2.31 -11.42
CA GLN A 44 32.55 -1.58 -12.68
C GLN A 44 31.44 -0.53 -12.63
N THR A 45 31.72 0.65 -13.20
CA THR A 45 30.75 1.73 -13.38
C THR A 45 29.88 1.53 -14.64
N THR A 46 29.77 0.28 -15.13
CA THR A 46 28.95 -0.07 -16.28
C THR A 46 27.48 -0.12 -15.91
N GLU A 47 26.60 0.07 -16.90
CA GLU A 47 25.16 -0.11 -16.72
C GLU A 47 24.82 -1.55 -16.33
N ASP A 48 23.75 -1.70 -15.54
CA ASP A 48 23.20 -3.00 -15.16
C ASP A 48 22.78 -3.79 -16.39
N ILE A 49 23.08 -5.09 -16.41
CA ILE A 49 22.69 -5.99 -17.50
C ILE A 49 21.31 -6.58 -17.19
N ALA A 50 20.32 -6.30 -18.03
CA ALA A 50 18.99 -6.87 -17.88
C ALA A 50 19.00 -8.38 -18.15
N LEU A 51 18.52 -9.16 -17.18
CA LEU A 51 18.40 -10.62 -17.28
C LEU A 51 16.98 -11.06 -17.64
N THR A 52 15.97 -10.24 -17.36
CA THR A 52 14.57 -10.51 -17.70
C THR A 52 13.94 -9.28 -18.35
N HIS A 53 12.92 -9.52 -19.18
CA HIS A 53 12.23 -8.49 -19.97
C HIS A 53 10.71 -8.66 -19.86
N LEU A 54 10.22 -8.81 -18.62
CA LEU A 54 8.78 -8.90 -18.36
C LEU A 54 8.12 -7.57 -18.69
N THR A 55 7.06 -7.63 -19.45
CA THR A 55 6.26 -6.45 -19.85
C THR A 55 5.01 -6.32 -18.98
N ASP A 56 4.42 -5.13 -18.98
CA ASP A 56 3.16 -4.87 -18.29
C ASP A 56 2.03 -5.73 -18.88
N PRO A 57 1.44 -6.66 -18.10
CA PRO A 57 0.34 -7.50 -18.58
C PRO A 57 -1.00 -6.78 -18.65
N LEU A 58 -1.11 -5.59 -18.05
CA LEU A 58 -2.36 -4.83 -17.91
C LEU A 58 -2.13 -3.34 -18.22
N PRO A 59 -1.76 -2.98 -19.46
CA PRO A 59 -1.36 -1.62 -19.80
C PRO A 59 -2.46 -0.57 -19.58
N TRP A 60 -3.74 -0.96 -19.56
CA TRP A 60 -4.87 -0.08 -19.24
C TRP A 60 -4.96 0.32 -17.76
N TYR A 61 -4.19 -0.35 -16.87
CA TYR A 61 -4.03 0.03 -15.46
C TYR A 61 -2.89 1.02 -15.23
N ARG A 62 -2.12 1.38 -16.26
CA ARG A 62 -0.93 2.24 -16.13
C ARG A 62 -1.25 3.64 -15.63
N ASP A 63 -2.41 4.17 -16.03
CA ASP A 63 -2.83 5.53 -15.72
C ASP A 63 -3.63 5.65 -14.41
N ILE A 64 -3.69 4.56 -13.63
CA ILE A 64 -4.25 4.59 -12.28
C ILE A 64 -3.37 5.48 -11.40
N ARG A 65 -4.00 6.49 -10.81
CA ARG A 65 -3.33 7.31 -9.80
C ARG A 65 -3.15 6.51 -8.52
N LYS A 66 -1.91 6.43 -8.04
CA LYS A 66 -1.52 5.73 -6.83
C LYS A 66 -0.78 6.68 -5.91
N GLU A 67 -1.20 6.74 -4.67
CA GLU A 67 -0.64 7.63 -3.66
C GLU A 67 -0.61 6.92 -2.29
N ILE A 68 0.51 7.02 -1.56
CA ILE A 68 0.54 6.66 -0.14
C ILE A 68 0.03 7.85 0.65
N VAL A 69 -1.06 7.63 1.37
CA VAL A 69 -1.70 8.65 2.18
C VAL A 69 -1.44 8.41 3.67
N ARG A 70 -1.42 9.50 4.44
CA ARG A 70 -1.24 9.48 5.89
C ARG A 70 -2.36 10.29 6.53
N TYR A 71 -2.86 9.83 7.65
CA TYR A 71 -3.91 10.46 8.43
C TYR A 71 -3.77 10.05 9.89
N ASN A 72 -4.38 10.80 10.80
CA ASN A 72 -4.24 10.54 12.24
C ASN A 72 -5.52 9.96 12.81
N ARG A 73 -5.36 8.94 13.65
CA ARG A 73 -6.41 8.46 14.55
C ARG A 73 -6.67 9.50 15.65
N SER A 74 -7.83 9.44 16.31
CA SER A 74 -8.26 10.38 17.36
C SER A 74 -7.25 10.51 18.50
N ASP A 75 -6.51 9.45 18.81
CA ASP A 75 -5.46 9.39 19.83
C ASP A 75 -4.08 9.89 19.34
N GLY A 76 -4.01 10.43 18.11
CA GLY A 76 -2.80 10.96 17.50
C GLY A 76 -1.88 9.92 16.86
N LEU A 77 -2.27 8.65 16.80
CA LEU A 77 -1.52 7.64 16.07
C LEU A 77 -1.58 7.90 14.57
N GLU A 78 -0.41 8.00 13.92
CA GLU A 78 -0.35 8.11 12.45
C GLU A 78 -0.73 6.77 11.80
N LEU A 79 -1.72 6.83 10.93
CA LEU A 79 -2.19 5.74 10.09
C LEU A 79 -1.83 6.00 8.63
N SER A 80 -1.85 4.96 7.81
CA SER A 80 -1.56 5.09 6.39
C SER A 80 -2.38 4.11 5.55
N GLY A 81 -2.45 4.39 4.26
CA GLY A 81 -3.03 3.49 3.26
C GLY A 81 -2.47 3.83 1.88
N THR A 82 -2.81 3.01 0.90
CA THR A 82 -2.54 3.34 -0.51
C THR A 82 -3.87 3.69 -1.17
N LEU A 83 -4.02 4.97 -1.49
CA LEU A 83 -5.18 5.47 -2.23
C LEU A 83 -4.95 5.23 -3.73
N TYR A 84 -5.94 4.60 -4.34
CA TYR A 84 -6.01 4.44 -5.79
C TYR A 84 -7.25 5.15 -6.32
N LEU A 85 -7.07 5.91 -7.40
CA LEU A 85 -8.16 6.55 -8.13
C LEU A 85 -8.22 5.99 -9.57
N PRO A 86 -9.41 5.95 -10.18
CA PRO A 86 -9.57 5.56 -11.58
C PRO A 86 -8.65 6.38 -12.50
N PRO A 87 -8.29 5.83 -13.69
CA PRO A 87 -7.57 6.60 -14.69
C PRO A 87 -8.31 7.89 -15.04
N ASN A 88 -7.54 8.97 -15.19
CA ASN A 88 -8.03 10.30 -15.60
C ASN A 88 -9.04 10.97 -14.64
N HIS A 89 -9.30 10.42 -13.46
CA HIS A 89 -10.17 11.06 -12.48
C HIS A 89 -9.42 12.15 -11.69
N ASP A 90 -10.03 13.33 -11.66
CA ASP A 90 -9.57 14.50 -10.90
C ASP A 90 -10.63 14.87 -9.86
N ILE A 91 -10.32 14.66 -8.59
CA ILE A 91 -11.27 14.88 -7.48
C ILE A 91 -11.84 16.29 -7.48
N GLU A 92 -11.02 17.30 -7.82
CA GLU A 92 -11.45 18.70 -7.79
C GLU A 92 -12.42 19.05 -8.92
N LYS A 93 -12.33 18.35 -10.08
CA LYS A 93 -13.15 18.60 -11.25
C LYS A 93 -14.32 17.66 -11.38
N ASP A 94 -14.09 16.37 -11.09
CA ASP A 94 -15.04 15.29 -11.36
C ASP A 94 -15.85 14.93 -10.10
N GLY A 95 -15.42 15.43 -8.93
CA GLY A 95 -16.10 15.24 -7.66
C GLY A 95 -15.80 13.89 -6.97
N PRO A 96 -16.50 13.61 -5.85
CA PRO A 96 -16.26 12.43 -5.03
C PRO A 96 -16.74 11.14 -5.70
N LEU A 97 -16.06 10.02 -5.37
CA LEU A 97 -16.34 8.67 -5.87
C LEU A 97 -16.89 7.77 -4.76
N PRO A 98 -17.71 6.75 -5.10
CA PRO A 98 -17.90 5.64 -4.19
C PRO A 98 -16.54 5.00 -3.90
N THR A 99 -16.27 4.72 -2.62
CA THR A 99 -14.94 4.28 -2.18
C THR A 99 -15.03 2.99 -1.39
N LEU A 100 -14.10 2.06 -1.67
CA LEU A 100 -13.91 0.87 -0.85
C LEU A 100 -12.69 1.05 0.06
N LEU A 101 -12.90 0.86 1.37
CA LEU A 101 -11.83 0.61 2.34
C LEU A 101 -11.50 -0.88 2.29
N TRP A 102 -10.27 -1.22 1.89
CA TRP A 102 -9.78 -2.60 1.92
C TRP A 102 -8.78 -2.74 3.06
N VAL A 103 -9.21 -3.43 4.12
CA VAL A 103 -8.54 -3.44 5.42
C VAL A 103 -7.98 -4.79 5.80
N TYR A 104 -6.94 -4.75 6.64
CA TYR A 104 -6.40 -5.91 7.34
C TYR A 104 -5.78 -5.43 8.66
N PRO A 105 -6.29 -5.85 9.83
CA PRO A 105 -5.72 -5.43 11.11
C PRO A 105 -4.40 -6.15 11.37
N GLU A 106 -3.51 -5.47 12.08
CA GLU A 106 -2.22 -6.00 12.51
C GLU A 106 -2.02 -5.68 13.99
N GLU A 107 -1.58 -6.69 14.76
CA GLU A 107 -1.33 -6.55 16.18
C GLU A 107 0.09 -6.03 16.44
N HIS A 108 0.21 -5.07 17.35
CA HIS A 108 1.47 -4.42 17.70
C HIS A 108 1.66 -4.35 19.21
N LYS A 109 2.92 -4.41 19.66
CA LYS A 109 3.30 -4.21 21.07
C LYS A 109 3.78 -2.79 21.36
N SER A 110 3.80 -1.89 20.34
CA SER A 110 4.11 -0.46 20.53
C SER A 110 3.50 0.41 19.44
N ARG A 111 3.24 1.67 19.77
CA ARG A 111 2.76 2.69 18.83
C ARG A 111 3.80 2.99 17.74
N GLU A 112 5.08 2.95 18.07
CA GLU A 112 6.18 3.20 17.13
C GLU A 112 6.18 2.18 15.98
N THR A 113 5.95 0.90 16.29
CA THR A 113 5.87 -0.14 15.25
C THR A 113 4.59 -0.05 14.45
N ALA A 114 3.49 0.33 15.08
CA ALA A 114 2.17 0.48 14.45
C ALA A 114 2.11 1.61 13.42
N SER A 115 2.88 2.67 13.60
CA SER A 115 2.92 3.85 12.70
C SER A 115 3.92 3.73 11.55
N GLN A 116 4.68 2.63 11.46
CA GLN A 116 5.70 2.47 10.42
C GLN A 116 5.08 2.27 9.04
N VAL A 117 5.49 3.10 8.08
CA VAL A 117 5.12 2.96 6.68
C VAL A 117 6.25 2.29 5.92
N THR A 118 6.09 1.00 5.63
CA THR A 118 7.08 0.19 4.89
C THR A 118 6.83 0.14 3.38
N ARG A 119 5.73 0.76 2.92
CA ARG A 119 5.31 0.77 1.52
C ARG A 119 6.01 1.88 0.74
N THR A 120 6.15 1.67 -0.56
CA THR A 120 6.61 2.71 -1.50
C THR A 120 5.64 2.81 -2.67
N GLU A 121 5.46 4.02 -3.18
CA GLU A 121 4.66 4.25 -4.39
C GLU A 121 5.31 3.67 -5.65
N ASN A 122 6.62 3.44 -5.61
CA ASN A 122 7.39 2.95 -6.76
C ASN A 122 7.21 1.45 -7.04
N THR A 123 6.33 0.76 -6.31
CA THR A 123 5.97 -0.62 -6.65
C THR A 123 5.04 -0.66 -7.84
N PHE A 124 5.27 -1.63 -8.75
CA PHE A 124 4.37 -1.88 -9.87
C PHE A 124 2.99 -2.34 -9.38
N THR A 125 1.95 -1.72 -9.92
CA THR A 125 0.57 -2.09 -9.59
C THR A 125 0.13 -3.29 -10.41
N ARG A 126 -0.03 -4.44 -9.77
CA ARG A 126 -0.47 -5.69 -10.41
C ARG A 126 -1.68 -6.27 -9.71
N PRO A 127 -2.90 -6.02 -10.21
CA PRO A 127 -4.10 -6.66 -9.71
C PRO A 127 -4.02 -8.19 -9.86
N THR A 128 -4.45 -8.91 -8.83
CA THR A 128 -4.69 -10.37 -8.89
C THR A 128 -6.15 -10.64 -9.18
N ARG A 129 -6.52 -11.90 -9.48
CA ARG A 129 -7.91 -12.26 -9.80
C ARG A 129 -8.95 -11.88 -8.74
N THR A 130 -8.54 -11.79 -7.49
CA THR A 130 -9.40 -11.45 -6.34
C THR A 130 -9.15 -10.04 -5.83
N SER A 131 -8.49 -9.20 -6.62
CA SER A 131 -8.12 -7.85 -6.21
C SER A 131 -9.32 -6.91 -6.23
N ALA A 132 -9.53 -6.18 -5.15
CA ALA A 132 -10.49 -5.08 -5.09
C ALA A 132 -10.16 -3.96 -6.10
N MET A 133 -8.95 -3.93 -6.64
CA MET A 133 -8.53 -2.96 -7.64
C MET A 133 -9.35 -2.98 -8.93
N PHE A 134 -10.04 -4.09 -9.26
CA PHE A 134 -10.95 -4.12 -10.42
C PHE A 134 -12.12 -3.15 -10.28
N LEU A 135 -12.47 -2.71 -9.08
CA LEU A 135 -13.49 -1.69 -8.85
C LEU A 135 -13.09 -0.31 -9.42
N LEU A 136 -11.79 -0.04 -9.57
CA LEU A 136 -11.30 1.17 -10.22
C LEU A 136 -11.82 1.32 -11.67
N THR A 137 -12.02 0.20 -12.38
CA THR A 137 -12.59 0.21 -13.74
C THR A 137 -14.10 0.45 -13.75
N GLN A 138 -14.74 0.43 -12.59
CA GLN A 138 -16.17 0.68 -12.40
C GLN A 138 -16.43 2.07 -11.76
N GLY A 139 -15.41 2.92 -11.70
CA GLY A 139 -15.54 4.28 -11.17
C GLY A 139 -15.52 4.36 -9.64
N TYR A 140 -14.97 3.36 -8.95
CA TYR A 140 -14.74 3.43 -7.51
C TYR A 140 -13.32 3.91 -7.20
N ALA A 141 -13.16 4.63 -6.09
CA ALA A 141 -11.87 4.79 -5.45
C ALA A 141 -11.60 3.60 -4.52
N LEU A 142 -10.33 3.36 -4.21
CA LEU A 142 -9.92 2.28 -3.31
C LEU A 142 -8.85 2.79 -2.35
N LEU A 143 -9.11 2.74 -1.04
CA LEU A 143 -8.08 2.86 -0.02
C LEU A 143 -7.65 1.46 0.41
N SER A 144 -6.55 0.98 -0.19
CA SER A 144 -6.03 -0.37 0.02
C SER A 144 -5.04 -0.43 1.17
N GLY A 145 -5.18 -1.44 2.02
CA GLY A 145 -4.34 -1.62 3.19
C GLY A 145 -4.40 -0.40 4.11
N ALA A 146 -5.60 0.16 4.28
CA ALA A 146 -5.84 1.14 5.33
C ALA A 146 -5.40 0.55 6.66
N SER A 147 -4.48 1.22 7.36
CA SER A 147 -3.91 0.71 8.61
C SER A 147 -4.98 0.57 9.67
N MET A 148 -5.06 -0.62 10.27
CA MET A 148 -5.95 -0.97 11.37
C MET A 148 -5.12 -1.58 12.49
N PRO A 149 -4.21 -0.82 13.13
CA PRO A 149 -3.35 -1.35 14.16
C PRO A 149 -4.12 -1.61 15.46
N ILE A 150 -3.90 -2.77 16.03
CA ILE A 150 -4.39 -3.18 17.33
C ILE A 150 -3.18 -3.21 18.27
N ILE A 151 -3.14 -2.33 19.25
CA ILE A 151 -1.94 -2.10 20.06
C ILE A 151 -2.21 -2.54 21.50
N GLY A 152 -1.34 -3.41 22.01
CA GLY A 152 -1.27 -3.76 23.43
C GLY A 152 0.08 -3.39 24.00
N GLU A 153 0.14 -2.27 24.73
CA GLU A 153 1.39 -1.78 25.35
C GLU A 153 1.58 -2.35 26.76
N GLY A 154 2.84 -2.60 27.12
CA GLY A 154 3.19 -3.13 28.42
C GLY A 154 2.63 -4.54 28.65
N GLU A 155 1.82 -4.69 29.69
CA GLU A 155 1.15 -5.97 30.04
C GLU A 155 -0.22 -6.14 29.35
N ALA A 156 -0.74 -5.08 28.69
CA ALA A 156 -2.01 -5.15 27.96
C ALA A 156 -1.87 -6.03 26.70
N GLU A 157 -2.89 -6.83 26.46
CA GLU A 157 -2.96 -7.58 25.21
C GLU A 157 -3.68 -6.76 24.12
N PRO A 158 -3.28 -6.87 22.84
CA PRO A 158 -3.92 -6.13 21.75
C PRO A 158 -5.44 -6.34 21.71
N ASN A 159 -5.92 -7.53 22.03
CA ASN A 159 -7.33 -7.88 21.99
C ASN A 159 -8.18 -7.28 23.10
N ASP A 160 -7.59 -6.71 24.15
CA ASP A 160 -8.35 -6.12 25.26
C ASP A 160 -9.22 -4.94 24.85
N THR A 161 -8.76 -4.19 23.81
CA THR A 161 -9.44 -3.02 23.24
C THR A 161 -9.57 -3.13 21.71
N TYR A 162 -9.77 -4.34 21.22
CA TYR A 162 -9.78 -4.64 19.78
C TYR A 162 -10.83 -3.83 19.01
N LEU A 163 -12.07 -3.87 19.48
CA LEU A 163 -13.19 -3.25 18.77
C LEU A 163 -13.09 -1.72 18.76
N GLU A 164 -12.74 -1.13 19.91
CA GLU A 164 -12.55 0.31 20.04
C GLU A 164 -11.46 0.81 19.09
N GLN A 165 -10.32 0.11 19.02
CA GLN A 165 -9.23 0.50 18.14
C GLN A 165 -9.57 0.32 16.65
N LEU A 166 -10.40 -0.66 16.30
CA LEU A 166 -10.90 -0.81 14.94
C LEU A 166 -11.82 0.34 14.55
N ILE A 167 -12.78 0.70 15.41
CA ILE A 167 -13.73 1.80 15.18
C ILE A 167 -12.96 3.11 14.98
N ASP A 168 -12.06 3.44 15.89
CA ASP A 168 -11.25 4.66 15.81
C ASP A 168 -10.41 4.74 14.53
N SER A 169 -9.85 3.60 14.09
CA SER A 169 -9.06 3.54 12.87
C SER A 169 -9.93 3.66 11.61
N ALA A 170 -11.12 3.05 11.62
CA ALA A 170 -12.08 3.14 10.51
C ALA A 170 -12.63 4.56 10.38
N GLU A 171 -13.01 5.20 11.50
CA GLU A 171 -13.46 6.59 11.51
C GLU A 171 -12.39 7.54 10.98
N ALA A 172 -11.14 7.39 11.41
CA ALA A 172 -10.03 8.19 10.91
C ALA A 172 -9.85 8.06 9.39
N ALA A 173 -10.01 6.87 8.83
CA ALA A 173 -9.94 6.64 7.39
C ALA A 173 -11.12 7.30 6.65
N VAL A 174 -12.33 7.18 7.20
CA VAL A 174 -13.55 7.82 6.64
C VAL A 174 -13.41 9.35 6.66
N GLU A 175 -13.03 9.93 7.80
CA GLU A 175 -12.84 11.39 7.94
C GLU A 175 -11.78 11.91 6.96
N TYR A 176 -10.68 11.17 6.78
CA TYR A 176 -9.67 11.51 5.82
C TYR A 176 -10.21 11.55 4.37
N LEU A 177 -10.94 10.52 3.96
CA LEU A 177 -11.49 10.43 2.60
C LEU A 177 -12.53 11.51 2.32
N VAL A 178 -13.40 11.79 3.29
CA VAL A 178 -14.42 12.84 3.20
C VAL A 178 -13.77 14.22 3.20
N GLY A 179 -12.89 14.48 4.16
CA GLY A 179 -12.20 15.77 4.28
C GLY A 179 -11.33 16.13 3.08
N ARG A 180 -10.83 15.11 2.36
CA ARG A 180 -10.07 15.29 1.13
C ARG A 180 -10.96 15.39 -0.13
N GLY A 181 -12.27 15.18 -0.01
CA GLY A 181 -13.20 15.18 -1.13
C GLY A 181 -13.12 13.93 -2.02
N VAL A 182 -12.48 12.86 -1.55
CA VAL A 182 -12.39 11.59 -2.30
C VAL A 182 -13.74 10.90 -2.34
N SER A 183 -14.51 10.93 -1.24
CA SER A 183 -15.80 10.27 -1.12
C SER A 183 -16.78 11.07 -0.28
N GLU A 184 -18.06 10.76 -0.44
CA GLU A 184 -19.12 11.14 0.52
C GLU A 184 -19.25 10.05 1.58
N ARG A 185 -19.62 10.43 2.82
CA ARG A 185 -19.65 9.51 3.97
C ARG A 185 -20.56 8.29 3.75
N ASP A 186 -21.70 8.48 3.11
CA ASP A 186 -22.70 7.46 2.82
C ASP A 186 -22.36 6.61 1.58
N ARG A 187 -21.22 6.89 0.93
CA ARG A 187 -20.74 6.17 -0.25
C ARG A 187 -19.42 5.43 0.00
N ILE A 188 -19.11 5.17 1.27
CA ILE A 188 -17.93 4.41 1.66
C ILE A 188 -18.37 3.00 2.10
N ALA A 189 -17.80 2.00 1.43
CA ALA A 189 -17.94 0.59 1.79
C ALA A 189 -16.65 0.09 2.44
N ILE A 190 -16.74 -0.97 3.24
CA ILE A 190 -15.60 -1.66 3.83
C ILE A 190 -15.55 -3.11 3.38
N GLY A 191 -14.35 -3.65 3.23
CA GLY A 191 -14.12 -5.04 2.90
C GLY A 191 -12.71 -5.49 3.27
N GLY A 192 -12.50 -6.80 3.30
CA GLY A 192 -11.20 -7.39 3.59
C GLY A 192 -11.22 -8.90 3.38
N HIS A 193 -10.04 -9.51 3.51
CA HIS A 193 -9.86 -10.95 3.39
C HIS A 193 -9.37 -11.51 4.73
N SER A 194 -9.77 -12.74 5.10
CA SER A 194 -9.33 -13.40 6.34
C SER A 194 -9.61 -12.51 7.56
N TYR A 195 -8.59 -12.08 8.31
CA TYR A 195 -8.73 -11.17 9.45
C TYR A 195 -9.37 -9.83 9.06
N GLY A 196 -9.16 -9.36 7.82
CA GLY A 196 -9.88 -8.20 7.28
C GLY A 196 -11.39 -8.45 7.09
N ALA A 197 -11.81 -9.67 6.78
CA ALA A 197 -13.23 -10.02 6.72
C ALA A 197 -13.88 -10.03 8.12
N PHE A 198 -13.15 -10.53 9.12
CA PHE A 198 -13.55 -10.46 10.52
C PHE A 198 -13.70 -9.00 10.99
N THR A 199 -12.73 -8.14 10.65
CA THR A 199 -12.81 -6.68 10.87
C THR A 199 -14.05 -6.08 10.23
N THR A 200 -14.31 -6.40 8.96
CA THR A 200 -15.48 -5.92 8.23
C THR A 200 -16.79 -6.30 8.95
N ALA A 201 -16.92 -7.54 9.39
CA ALA A 201 -18.10 -8.00 10.13
C ALA A 201 -18.28 -7.23 11.45
N ASN A 202 -17.22 -6.98 12.20
CA ASN A 202 -17.28 -6.24 13.48
C ASN A 202 -17.61 -4.75 13.28
N LEU A 203 -17.20 -4.13 12.19
CA LEU A 203 -17.48 -2.72 11.91
C LEU A 203 -18.89 -2.48 11.32
N LEU A 204 -19.55 -3.54 10.84
CA LEU A 204 -20.91 -3.47 10.27
C LEU A 204 -22.00 -3.94 11.26
N ALA A 205 -21.61 -4.53 12.40
CA ALA A 205 -22.52 -5.01 13.44
C ALA A 205 -22.91 -3.91 14.41
#